data_01f7fed083f2417dc413163a149d223a
#
_entry.id   01f7fed083f2417dc413163a149d223a
#
_cell.length_a   1.000
_cell.length_b   1.000
_cell.length_c   1.000
_cell.angle_alpha   90.00
_cell.angle_beta   90.00
_cell.angle_gamma   90.00
#
_symmetry.space_group_name_H-M   'P 1'
#
loop_
_entity.id
_entity.type
_entity.pdbx_description
1 polymer ?
#
loop_
_entity_poly.entity_id
_entity_poly.type
_entity_poly.pdbx_seq_one_letter_code
_entity_poly.pdbx_strand_id
1 'polypeptide(L)'
;MKHYRWLAIWLLACPAALPAAQDAGTVETKIKTVIVDPNTQAPVVVLESVADQKLLPIWIDVAEARAIALELEQVKTPRPLTHDLMRNILNRVGATLERAVITDLRNNTYYAILYLRLKGQELQIDARPSDAIALALRMKAPVFAAAQVFAKSRAVPAPKRADEAQRRLGIRTQDLTSELAALFNVGHDSGVIVADVESGGLAAIAGIERGDIITKINNAAIKSVNDLERILTAAKAPVQIKLDVIKKGKATTIVIDLPS
;
A
#
# COMPACT_ATOMS: atom_id res chain seq x y z
N MET A 1 -9.62 -63.53 -40.31
CA MET A 1 -8.56 -62.53 -40.24
C MET A 1 -9.12 -61.30 -39.45
N LYS A 2 -8.73 -61.12 -38.17
CA LYS A 2 -9.24 -60.06 -37.28
C LYS A 2 -8.11 -59.05 -37.10
N HIS A 3 -8.34 -57.85 -37.59
CA HIS A 3 -7.41 -56.72 -37.43
C HIS A 3 -7.66 -55.99 -36.09
N TYR A 4 -6.75 -56.09 -35.14
CA TYR A 4 -6.74 -55.31 -33.92
C TYR A 4 -6.06 -53.96 -34.20
N ARG A 5 -6.84 -52.87 -34.15
CA ARG A 5 -6.33 -51.49 -34.18
C ARG A 5 -5.98 -51.05 -32.75
N TRP A 6 -4.72 -50.86 -32.47
CA TRP A 6 -4.21 -50.29 -31.23
C TRP A 6 -4.43 -48.78 -31.26
N LEU A 7 -5.32 -48.30 -30.40
CA LEU A 7 -5.47 -46.85 -30.10
C LEU A 7 -4.40 -46.48 -29.05
N ALA A 8 -3.40 -45.74 -29.48
CA ALA A 8 -2.42 -45.10 -28.57
C ALA A 8 -3.06 -43.87 -27.94
N ILE A 9 -3.41 -43.97 -26.66
CA ILE A 9 -3.84 -42.83 -25.86
C ILE A 9 -2.57 -42.05 -25.45
N TRP A 10 -2.37 -40.88 -26.05
CA TRP A 10 -1.38 -39.90 -25.58
C TRP A 10 -1.94 -39.20 -24.34
N LEU A 11 -1.47 -39.59 -23.17
CA LEU A 11 -1.65 -38.81 -21.92
C LEU A 11 -0.77 -37.57 -22.01
N LEU A 12 -1.40 -36.42 -22.30
CA LEU A 12 -0.80 -35.12 -22.12
C LEU A 12 -0.60 -34.89 -20.60
N ALA A 13 0.61 -35.16 -20.13
CA ALA A 13 1.04 -34.77 -18.80
C ALA A 13 1.17 -33.23 -18.78
N CYS A 14 0.18 -32.55 -18.23
CA CYS A 14 0.28 -31.14 -17.89
C CYS A 14 1.36 -30.99 -16.78
N PRO A 15 2.43 -30.22 -16.97
CA PRO A 15 3.38 -30.02 -15.89
C PRO A 15 2.66 -29.20 -14.81
N ALA A 16 2.35 -29.82 -13.68
CA ALA A 16 1.92 -29.14 -12.48
C ALA A 16 3.03 -28.15 -12.10
N ALA A 17 2.72 -26.84 -12.17
CA ALA A 17 3.59 -25.81 -11.63
C ALA A 17 3.76 -26.11 -10.14
N LEU A 18 4.97 -26.49 -9.75
CA LEU A 18 5.35 -26.61 -8.35
C LEU A 18 5.13 -25.25 -7.69
N PRO A 19 4.42 -25.18 -6.56
CA PRO A 19 4.33 -23.93 -5.81
C PRO A 19 5.75 -23.51 -5.42
N ALA A 20 6.09 -22.25 -5.68
CA ALA A 20 7.35 -21.66 -5.25
C ALA A 20 7.53 -21.95 -3.76
N ALA A 21 8.68 -22.49 -3.37
CA ALA A 21 9.00 -22.79 -1.98
C ALA A 21 8.81 -21.49 -1.18
N GLN A 22 7.78 -21.46 -0.33
CA GLN A 22 7.61 -20.39 0.65
C GLN A 22 8.74 -20.59 1.66
N ASP A 23 9.66 -19.62 1.71
CA ASP A 23 10.69 -19.62 2.74
C ASP A 23 9.99 -19.64 4.10
N ALA A 24 10.26 -20.69 4.90
CA ALA A 24 9.68 -20.86 6.22
C ALA A 24 9.97 -19.60 7.06
N GLY A 25 8.94 -18.81 7.38
CA GLY A 25 9.06 -17.58 8.16
C GLY A 25 8.85 -16.28 7.37
N THR A 26 8.45 -16.32 6.09
CA THR A 26 8.01 -15.15 5.33
C THR A 26 6.49 -15.08 5.21
N VAL A 27 5.96 -13.87 5.18
CA VAL A 27 4.53 -13.56 5.04
C VAL A 27 4.34 -12.82 3.73
N GLU A 28 3.42 -13.28 2.90
CA GLU A 28 3.05 -12.57 1.69
C GLU A 28 2.37 -11.24 2.05
N THR A 29 2.73 -10.19 1.33
CA THR A 29 2.20 -8.85 1.55
C THR A 29 1.69 -8.24 0.26
N LYS A 30 0.75 -7.31 0.38
CA LYS A 30 0.33 -6.43 -0.71
C LYS A 30 0.62 -4.99 -0.34
N ILE A 31 0.94 -4.17 -1.33
CA ILE A 31 1.10 -2.73 -1.12
C ILE A 31 -0.31 -2.14 -0.96
N LYS A 32 -0.60 -1.63 0.25
CA LYS A 32 -1.91 -1.06 0.56
C LYS A 32 -2.03 0.35 0.04
N THR A 33 -1.05 1.18 0.34
CA THR A 33 -1.05 2.61 0.00
C THR A 33 0.34 3.22 0.23
N VAL A 34 0.50 4.44 -0.29
CA VAL A 34 1.58 5.34 0.10
C VAL A 34 0.94 6.55 0.78
N ILE A 35 1.37 6.86 1.99
CA ILE A 35 0.88 8.01 2.78
C ILE A 35 2.05 8.92 3.16
N VAL A 36 1.73 10.06 3.74
CA VAL A 36 2.72 10.98 4.31
C VAL A 36 2.58 10.94 5.82
N ASP A 37 3.70 10.72 6.52
CA ASP A 37 3.74 10.82 7.98
C ASP A 37 3.40 12.25 8.40
N PRO A 38 2.34 12.47 9.19
CA PRO A 38 1.87 13.81 9.52
C PRO A 38 2.86 14.65 10.33
N ASN A 39 3.80 14.01 11.05
CA ASN A 39 4.79 14.72 11.87
C ASN A 39 6.07 15.03 11.10
N THR A 40 6.60 14.02 10.41
CA THR A 40 7.90 14.13 9.74
C THR A 40 7.78 14.59 8.31
N GLN A 41 6.56 14.56 7.74
CA GLN A 41 6.27 14.79 6.32
C GLN A 41 7.01 13.82 5.38
N ALA A 42 7.56 12.76 5.95
CA ALA A 42 8.22 11.71 5.18
C ALA A 42 7.19 10.76 4.55
N PRO A 43 7.39 10.31 3.32
CA PRO A 43 6.52 9.31 2.71
C PRO A 43 6.70 7.94 3.39
N VAL A 44 5.58 7.22 3.49
CA VAL A 44 5.53 5.86 4.06
C VAL A 44 4.78 4.96 3.09
N VAL A 45 5.41 3.89 2.64
CA VAL A 45 4.70 2.80 1.98
C VAL A 45 4.18 1.84 3.04
N VAL A 46 2.89 1.52 2.95
CA VAL A 46 2.24 0.61 3.89
C VAL A 46 2.01 -0.72 3.19
N LEU A 47 2.68 -1.76 3.67
CA LEU A 47 2.40 -3.15 3.28
C LEU A 47 1.33 -3.73 4.19
N GLU A 48 0.50 -4.62 3.67
CA GLU A 48 -0.52 -5.35 4.42
C GLU A 48 -0.28 -6.85 4.25
N SER A 49 -0.14 -7.56 5.37
CA SER A 49 -0.07 -9.02 5.38
C SER A 49 -1.34 -9.62 4.78
N VAL A 50 -1.20 -10.55 3.84
CA VAL A 50 -2.34 -11.25 3.23
C VAL A 50 -3.01 -12.19 4.24
N ALA A 51 -2.22 -12.77 5.16
CA ALA A 51 -2.70 -13.79 6.09
C ALA A 51 -3.53 -13.20 7.24
N ASP A 52 -3.04 -12.15 7.90
CA ASP A 52 -3.63 -11.61 9.14
C ASP A 52 -3.93 -10.10 9.08
N GLN A 53 -3.76 -9.51 7.90
CA GLN A 53 -4.06 -8.10 7.60
C GLN A 53 -3.28 -7.08 8.46
N LYS A 54 -2.20 -7.49 9.11
CA LYS A 54 -1.32 -6.57 9.83
C LYS A 54 -0.64 -5.61 8.86
N LEU A 55 -0.50 -4.36 9.29
CA LEU A 55 0.16 -3.32 8.51
C LEU A 55 1.63 -3.25 8.88
N LEU A 56 2.46 -3.08 7.86
CA LEU A 56 3.90 -2.86 7.98
C LEU A 56 4.24 -1.53 7.30
N PRO A 57 4.37 -0.44 8.05
CA PRO A 57 4.81 0.83 7.51
C PRO A 57 6.32 0.82 7.29
N ILE A 58 6.76 1.36 6.15
CA ILE A 58 8.16 1.52 5.79
C ILE A 58 8.36 2.95 5.29
N TRP A 59 9.16 3.74 6.01
CA TRP A 59 9.53 5.09 5.60
C TRP A 59 10.47 5.03 4.40
N ILE A 60 10.20 5.83 3.39
CA ILE A 60 10.92 5.83 2.11
C ILE A 60 11.16 7.27 1.64
N ASP A 61 12.03 7.45 0.65
CA ASP A 61 12.30 8.75 0.08
C ASP A 61 11.20 9.19 -0.90
N VAL A 62 11.10 10.49 -1.12
CA VAL A 62 10.05 11.12 -1.96
C VAL A 62 10.08 10.59 -3.40
N ALA A 63 11.28 10.36 -3.95
CA ALA A 63 11.42 9.87 -5.32
C ALA A 63 10.86 8.45 -5.48
N GLU A 64 11.15 7.55 -4.54
CA GLU A 64 10.66 6.18 -4.53
C GLU A 64 9.17 6.13 -4.22
N ALA A 65 8.69 6.95 -3.28
CA ALA A 65 7.27 7.07 -2.97
C ALA A 65 6.47 7.48 -4.21
N ARG A 66 6.95 8.49 -4.95
CA ARG A 66 6.36 8.91 -6.21
C ARG A 66 6.38 7.78 -7.25
N ALA A 67 7.49 7.06 -7.37
CA ALA A 67 7.60 5.95 -8.30
C ALA A 67 6.61 4.83 -7.99
N ILE A 68 6.42 4.50 -6.70
CA ILE A 68 5.45 3.48 -6.24
C ILE A 68 4.02 3.98 -6.50
N ALA A 69 3.69 5.22 -6.11
CA ALA A 69 2.35 5.78 -6.28
C ALA A 69 1.92 5.82 -7.75
N LEU A 70 2.79 6.29 -8.66
CA LEU A 70 2.50 6.32 -10.10
C LEU A 70 2.21 4.92 -10.67
N GLU A 71 2.92 3.89 -10.20
CA GLU A 71 2.66 2.51 -10.63
C GLU A 71 1.35 1.97 -10.05
N LEU A 72 1.04 2.25 -8.79
CA LEU A 72 -0.24 1.86 -8.18
C LEU A 72 -1.43 2.50 -8.89
N GLU A 73 -1.29 3.74 -9.31
CA GLU A 73 -2.31 4.53 -10.01
C GLU A 73 -2.30 4.27 -11.54
N GLN A 74 -1.39 3.42 -12.02
CA GLN A 74 -1.22 3.10 -13.46
C GLN A 74 -0.98 4.34 -14.33
N VAL A 75 -0.34 5.36 -13.78
CA VAL A 75 -0.02 6.60 -14.49
C VAL A 75 1.19 6.39 -15.41
N LYS A 76 0.98 6.60 -16.70
CA LYS A 76 2.06 6.51 -17.69
C LYS A 76 2.89 7.79 -17.71
N THR A 77 4.20 7.64 -17.57
CA THR A 77 5.15 8.75 -17.70
C THR A 77 5.66 8.86 -19.15
N PRO A 78 5.97 10.08 -19.66
CA PRO A 78 6.48 10.27 -21.02
C PRO A 78 7.81 9.56 -21.29
N ARG A 79 8.61 9.36 -20.26
CA ARG A 79 9.89 8.64 -20.30
C ARG A 79 9.97 7.66 -19.14
N PRO A 80 10.68 6.52 -19.32
CA PRO A 80 10.87 5.55 -18.26
C PRO A 80 11.53 6.18 -17.03
N LEU A 81 11.00 5.92 -15.85
CA LEU A 81 11.64 6.22 -14.58
C LEU A 81 12.75 5.20 -14.29
N THR A 82 13.51 5.41 -13.21
CA THR A 82 14.62 4.52 -12.83
C THR A 82 14.22 3.05 -12.74
N HIS A 83 13.11 2.75 -12.05
CA HIS A 83 12.64 1.37 -11.91
C HIS A 83 12.06 0.80 -13.22
N ASP A 84 11.53 1.64 -14.11
CA ASP A 84 11.13 1.20 -15.45
C ASP A 84 12.37 0.84 -16.30
N LEU A 85 13.45 1.61 -16.16
CA LEU A 85 14.73 1.30 -16.81
C LEU A 85 15.30 -0.01 -16.27
N MET A 86 15.29 -0.22 -14.95
CA MET A 86 15.72 -1.47 -14.33
C MET A 86 14.92 -2.67 -14.85
N ARG A 87 13.58 -2.59 -14.86
CA ARG A 87 12.72 -3.61 -15.47
C ARG A 87 13.11 -3.89 -16.93
N ASN A 88 13.31 -2.84 -17.72
CA ASN A 88 13.65 -2.99 -19.14
C ASN A 88 15.01 -3.68 -19.33
N ILE A 89 16.00 -3.36 -18.48
CA ILE A 89 17.31 -4.02 -18.48
C ILE A 89 17.16 -5.50 -18.12
N LEU A 90 16.48 -5.83 -17.03
CA LEU A 90 16.26 -7.21 -16.58
C LEU A 90 15.57 -8.03 -17.67
N ASN A 91 14.49 -7.50 -18.25
CA ASN A 91 13.79 -8.16 -19.35
C ASN A 91 14.71 -8.37 -20.57
N ARG A 92 15.57 -7.38 -20.89
CA ARG A 92 16.47 -7.46 -22.05
C ARG A 92 17.54 -8.53 -21.88
N VAL A 93 18.03 -8.76 -20.67
CA VAL A 93 19.00 -9.83 -20.38
C VAL A 93 18.33 -11.19 -20.12
N GLY A 94 17.00 -11.26 -20.13
CA GLY A 94 16.24 -12.49 -19.89
C GLY A 94 16.15 -12.89 -18.41
N ALA A 95 16.30 -11.92 -17.50
CA ALA A 95 16.09 -12.13 -16.08
C ALA A 95 14.62 -11.89 -15.70
N THR A 96 14.10 -12.73 -14.82
CA THR A 96 12.76 -12.57 -14.21
C THR A 96 12.89 -12.32 -12.72
N LEU A 97 12.11 -11.38 -12.17
CA LEU A 97 11.99 -11.21 -10.74
C LEU A 97 10.95 -12.19 -10.21
N GLU A 98 11.37 -13.13 -9.39
CA GLU A 98 10.47 -14.13 -8.81
C GLU A 98 9.73 -13.60 -7.61
N ARG A 99 10.42 -12.88 -6.72
CA ARG A 99 9.88 -12.26 -5.51
C ARG A 99 10.80 -11.17 -4.98
N ALA A 100 10.25 -10.25 -4.21
CA ALA A 100 10.97 -9.32 -3.36
C ALA A 100 10.67 -9.67 -1.90
N VAL A 101 11.66 -9.69 -1.03
CA VAL A 101 11.51 -10.05 0.38
C VAL A 101 12.11 -8.96 1.25
N ILE A 102 11.31 -8.39 2.15
CA ILE A 102 11.78 -7.52 3.23
C ILE A 102 12.29 -8.45 4.33
N THR A 103 13.60 -8.53 4.49
CA THR A 103 14.24 -9.59 5.27
C THR A 103 14.46 -9.24 6.73
N ASP A 104 14.73 -7.98 7.03
CA ASP A 104 15.06 -7.57 8.40
C ASP A 104 14.81 -6.08 8.66
N LEU A 105 14.77 -5.73 9.94
CA LEU A 105 14.81 -4.36 10.46
C LEU A 105 15.89 -4.31 11.55
N ARG A 106 16.97 -3.57 11.31
CA ARG A 106 18.10 -3.38 12.22
C ARG A 106 18.45 -1.90 12.31
N ASN A 107 18.57 -1.38 13.52
CA ASN A 107 18.94 0.01 13.76
C ASN A 107 18.09 1.01 12.94
N ASN A 108 16.77 0.83 12.94
CA ASN A 108 15.80 1.61 12.15
C ASN A 108 16.00 1.52 10.62
N THR A 109 16.80 0.59 10.13
CA THR A 109 17.03 0.38 8.69
C THR A 109 16.41 -0.94 8.27
N TYR A 110 15.52 -0.89 7.29
CA TYR A 110 14.94 -2.07 6.66
C TYR A 110 15.89 -2.61 5.58
N TYR A 111 15.93 -3.93 5.46
CA TYR A 111 16.71 -4.66 4.46
C TYR A 111 15.79 -5.45 3.56
N ALA A 112 16.14 -5.55 2.29
CA ALA A 112 15.39 -6.35 1.33
C ALA A 112 16.31 -7.11 0.38
N ILE A 113 15.80 -8.21 -0.17
CA ILE A 113 16.45 -9.02 -1.18
C ILE A 113 15.49 -9.21 -2.35
N LEU A 114 16.01 -9.01 -3.56
CA LEU A 114 15.36 -9.38 -4.81
C LEU A 114 15.84 -10.77 -5.22
N TYR A 115 14.91 -11.68 -5.47
CA TYR A 115 15.19 -13.02 -5.98
C TYR A 115 14.93 -13.02 -7.48
N LEU A 116 16.00 -13.04 -8.24
CA LEU A 116 15.97 -13.05 -9.70
C LEU A 116 16.29 -14.45 -10.22
N ARG A 117 15.67 -14.81 -11.34
CA ARG A 117 16.06 -16.00 -12.11
C ARG A 117 16.66 -15.58 -13.43
N LEU A 118 17.89 -16.03 -13.67
CA LEU A 118 18.62 -15.80 -14.91
C LEU A 118 19.25 -17.09 -15.41
N LYS A 119 18.90 -17.51 -16.63
CA LYS A 119 19.43 -18.77 -17.23
C LYS A 119 19.28 -20.00 -16.32
N GLY A 120 18.16 -20.10 -15.60
CA GLY A 120 17.87 -21.19 -14.68
C GLY A 120 18.50 -21.08 -13.29
N GLN A 121 19.36 -20.10 -13.05
CA GLN A 121 19.98 -19.86 -11.74
C GLN A 121 19.22 -18.78 -10.96
N GLU A 122 19.06 -19.00 -9.67
CA GLU A 122 18.56 -17.98 -8.75
C GLU A 122 19.70 -17.05 -8.31
N LEU A 123 19.45 -15.76 -8.41
CA LEU A 123 20.35 -14.71 -7.96
C LEU A 123 19.67 -13.90 -6.88
N GLN A 124 20.37 -13.65 -5.79
CA GLN A 124 19.90 -12.82 -4.68
C GLN A 124 20.62 -11.48 -4.74
N ILE A 125 19.85 -10.41 -4.84
CA ILE A 125 20.38 -9.05 -4.96
C ILE A 125 19.91 -8.25 -3.75
N ASP A 126 20.85 -7.71 -2.99
CA ASP A 126 20.56 -6.77 -1.91
C ASP A 126 19.96 -5.49 -2.45
N ALA A 127 18.92 -4.98 -1.79
CA ALA A 127 18.19 -3.80 -2.22
C ALA A 127 17.61 -3.03 -1.04
N ARG A 128 17.39 -1.74 -1.22
CA ARG A 128 16.53 -1.00 -0.29
C ARG A 128 15.07 -1.48 -0.45
N PRO A 129 14.29 -1.54 0.63
CA PRO A 129 12.87 -1.93 0.54
C PRO A 129 12.07 -1.16 -0.48
N SER A 130 12.28 0.17 -0.56
CA SER A 130 11.60 1.03 -1.53
C SER A 130 11.88 0.63 -2.98
N ASP A 131 13.14 0.31 -3.31
CA ASP A 131 13.55 -0.14 -4.65
C ASP A 131 12.98 -1.52 -4.97
N ALA A 132 13.05 -2.43 -3.98
CA ALA A 132 12.51 -3.78 -4.11
C ALA A 132 11.00 -3.77 -4.37
N ILE A 133 10.24 -2.97 -3.62
CA ILE A 133 8.79 -2.80 -3.80
C ILE A 133 8.49 -2.15 -5.16
N ALA A 134 9.18 -1.06 -5.51
CA ALA A 134 8.95 -0.35 -6.75
C ALA A 134 9.24 -1.21 -7.99
N LEU A 135 10.27 -2.05 -7.94
CA LEU A 135 10.61 -2.98 -9.00
C LEU A 135 9.64 -4.17 -9.05
N ALA A 136 9.27 -4.73 -7.88
CA ALA A 136 8.31 -5.83 -7.79
C ALA A 136 6.94 -5.45 -8.39
N LEU A 137 6.43 -4.25 -8.09
CA LEU A 137 5.21 -3.72 -8.72
C LEU A 137 5.30 -3.74 -10.25
N ARG A 138 6.39 -3.21 -10.81
CA ARG A 138 6.58 -3.10 -12.27
C ARG A 138 6.77 -4.44 -12.96
N MET A 139 7.34 -5.40 -12.27
CA MET A 139 7.55 -6.76 -12.78
C MET A 139 6.40 -7.71 -12.40
N LYS A 140 5.40 -7.21 -11.66
CA LYS A 140 4.25 -7.99 -11.17
C LYS A 140 4.69 -9.19 -10.33
N ALA A 141 5.79 -9.03 -9.60
CA ALA A 141 6.32 -10.03 -8.70
C ALA A 141 5.71 -9.88 -7.29
N PRO A 142 5.50 -10.96 -6.55
CA PRO A 142 4.99 -10.88 -5.19
C PRO A 142 6.03 -10.26 -4.24
N VAL A 143 5.51 -9.58 -3.21
CA VAL A 143 6.32 -9.00 -2.13
C VAL A 143 6.04 -9.75 -0.84
N PHE A 144 7.10 -10.17 -0.18
CA PHE A 144 7.05 -10.85 1.10
C PHE A 144 7.77 -10.01 2.16
N ALA A 145 7.44 -10.25 3.43
CA ALA A 145 8.21 -9.75 4.55
C ALA A 145 8.46 -10.89 5.55
N ALA A 146 9.65 -10.94 6.11
CA ALA A 146 9.94 -11.91 7.16
C ALA A 146 9.09 -11.62 8.40
N ALA A 147 8.56 -12.66 9.04
CA ALA A 147 7.71 -12.54 10.22
C ALA A 147 8.34 -11.71 11.34
N GLN A 148 9.67 -11.81 11.49
CA GLN A 148 10.42 -10.99 12.44
C GLN A 148 10.38 -9.50 12.17
N VAL A 149 10.18 -9.07 10.90
CA VAL A 149 10.09 -7.66 10.54
C VAL A 149 8.79 -7.08 11.10
N PHE A 150 7.67 -7.81 10.97
CA PHE A 150 6.40 -7.41 11.59
C PHE A 150 6.52 -7.27 13.10
N ALA A 151 7.22 -8.19 13.77
CA ALA A 151 7.43 -8.13 15.21
C ALA A 151 8.31 -6.94 15.63
N LYS A 152 9.35 -6.63 14.86
CA LYS A 152 10.28 -5.52 15.15
C LYS A 152 9.68 -4.14 14.80
N SER A 153 8.87 -4.06 13.76
CA SER A 153 8.32 -2.80 13.24
C SER A 153 7.08 -2.29 13.97
N ARG A 154 6.61 -2.98 15.03
CA ARG A 154 5.33 -2.69 15.67
C ARG A 154 4.17 -2.67 14.66
N ALA A 155 4.10 -3.69 13.82
CA ALA A 155 3.01 -3.86 12.85
C ALA A 155 1.64 -3.73 13.53
N VAL A 156 0.72 -3.03 12.88
CA VAL A 156 -0.60 -2.72 13.43
C VAL A 156 -1.71 -3.42 12.64
N PRO A 157 -2.86 -3.74 13.25
CA PRO A 157 -4.00 -4.29 12.53
C PRO A 157 -4.48 -3.34 11.42
N ALA A 158 -4.89 -3.90 10.29
CA ALA A 158 -5.50 -3.09 9.23
C ALA A 158 -6.87 -2.56 9.69
N PRO A 159 -7.17 -1.28 9.49
CA PRO A 159 -8.49 -0.75 9.76
C PRO A 159 -9.52 -1.33 8.79
N LYS A 160 -10.77 -1.44 9.24
CA LYS A 160 -11.89 -1.82 8.36
C LYS A 160 -12.14 -0.73 7.32
N ARG A 161 -12.37 -1.11 6.07
CA ARG A 161 -12.70 -0.17 4.99
C ARG A 161 -14.14 0.32 5.14
N ALA A 162 -14.33 1.61 4.93
CA ALA A 162 -15.62 2.20 4.63
C ALA A 162 -15.55 2.85 3.24
N ASP A 163 -16.63 2.77 2.46
CA ASP A 163 -16.49 2.89 1.02
C ASP A 163 -17.29 4.03 0.33
N GLU A 164 -18.48 4.37 0.79
CA GLU A 164 -19.37 5.19 -0.05
C GLU A 164 -19.33 6.70 0.24
N ALA A 165 -19.36 7.07 1.51
CA ALA A 165 -19.35 8.48 1.90
C ALA A 165 -17.98 9.13 1.64
N GLN A 166 -16.90 8.37 1.74
CA GLN A 166 -15.56 8.86 1.41
C GLN A 166 -15.41 9.21 -0.08
N ARG A 167 -16.06 8.43 -0.98
CA ARG A 167 -16.07 8.72 -2.42
C ARG A 167 -16.77 10.04 -2.73
N ARG A 168 -17.78 10.42 -1.97
CA ARG A 168 -18.47 11.71 -2.14
C ARG A 168 -17.55 12.91 -1.86
N LEU A 169 -16.59 12.73 -0.94
CA LEU A 169 -15.58 13.75 -0.65
C LEU A 169 -14.36 13.66 -1.57
N GLY A 170 -14.19 12.53 -2.27
CA GLY A 170 -12.98 12.24 -3.05
C GLY A 170 -11.78 11.95 -2.14
N ILE A 171 -11.98 11.24 -1.02
CA ILE A 171 -10.90 10.82 -0.12
C ILE A 171 -10.93 9.31 0.13
N ARG A 172 -9.78 8.78 0.51
CA ARG A 172 -9.66 7.49 1.20
C ARG A 172 -9.04 7.71 2.56
N THR A 173 -9.67 7.15 3.59
CA THR A 173 -9.18 7.28 4.95
C THR A 173 -8.96 5.90 5.58
N GLN A 174 -8.19 5.87 6.65
CA GLN A 174 -8.02 4.71 7.52
C GLN A 174 -8.08 5.15 8.99
N ASP A 175 -8.44 4.22 9.87
CA ASP A 175 -8.50 4.51 11.30
C ASP A 175 -7.13 4.93 11.81
N LEU A 176 -7.08 6.03 12.58
CA LEU A 176 -5.93 6.37 13.39
C LEU A 176 -6.06 5.63 14.72
N THR A 177 -5.59 4.37 14.75
CA THR A 177 -5.54 3.60 15.98
C THR A 177 -4.48 4.14 16.93
N SER A 178 -4.57 3.82 18.24
CA SER A 178 -3.55 4.21 19.22
C SER A 178 -2.16 3.75 18.82
N GLU A 179 -2.05 2.58 18.16
CA GLU A 179 -0.78 2.04 17.68
C GLU A 179 -0.24 2.86 16.50
N LEU A 180 -1.08 3.27 15.55
CA LEU A 180 -0.69 4.16 14.46
C LEU A 180 -0.34 5.56 14.98
N ALA A 181 -1.13 6.08 15.92
CA ALA A 181 -0.84 7.35 16.57
C ALA A 181 0.52 7.34 17.27
N ALA A 182 0.83 6.27 18.01
CA ALA A 182 2.12 6.08 18.64
C ALA A 182 3.26 5.89 17.62
N LEU A 183 3.00 5.18 16.53
CA LEU A 183 3.97 4.94 15.46
C LEU A 183 4.37 6.26 14.78
N PHE A 184 3.40 7.10 14.47
CA PHE A 184 3.61 8.42 13.84
C PHE A 184 3.87 9.53 14.86
N ASN A 185 3.88 9.21 16.16
CA ASN A 185 4.06 10.17 17.25
C ASN A 185 3.11 11.38 17.15
N VAL A 186 1.85 11.15 16.79
CA VAL A 186 0.83 12.18 16.78
C VAL A 186 0.22 12.33 18.18
N GLY A 187 -0.03 13.56 18.60
CA GLY A 187 -0.59 13.87 19.93
C GLY A 187 -2.07 13.52 20.10
N HIS A 188 -2.65 12.74 19.18
CA HIS A 188 -4.03 12.26 19.21
C HIS A 188 -4.04 10.76 19.02
N ASP A 189 -4.90 10.09 19.77
CA ASP A 189 -5.08 8.64 19.79
C ASP A 189 -6.35 8.18 19.05
N SER A 190 -7.08 9.12 18.45
CA SER A 190 -8.33 8.86 17.74
C SER A 190 -8.52 9.80 16.56
N GLY A 191 -9.20 9.31 15.54
CA GLY A 191 -9.45 10.01 14.29
C GLY A 191 -9.29 9.12 13.09
N VAL A 192 -9.28 9.72 11.91
CA VAL A 192 -8.97 9.03 10.65
C VAL A 192 -7.87 9.79 9.91
N ILE A 193 -6.89 9.05 9.43
CA ILE A 193 -5.83 9.61 8.59
C ILE A 193 -6.25 9.54 7.12
N VAL A 194 -6.05 10.62 6.38
CA VAL A 194 -6.30 10.69 4.94
C VAL A 194 -5.18 9.97 4.20
N ALA A 195 -5.51 8.78 3.69
CA ALA A 195 -4.56 7.94 2.96
C ALA A 195 -4.41 8.37 1.50
N ASP A 196 -5.48 8.97 0.92
CA ASP A 196 -5.47 9.46 -0.46
C ASP A 196 -6.52 10.55 -0.67
N VAL A 197 -6.27 11.43 -1.66
CA VAL A 197 -7.18 12.51 -2.06
C VAL A 197 -7.29 12.52 -3.57
N GLU A 198 -8.50 12.41 -4.09
CA GLU A 198 -8.79 12.45 -5.52
C GLU A 198 -8.56 13.86 -6.07
N SER A 199 -7.78 13.95 -7.15
CA SER A 199 -7.50 15.22 -7.80
C SER A 199 -8.79 15.85 -8.35
N GLY A 200 -9.08 17.09 -7.94
CA GLY A 200 -10.33 17.76 -8.28
C GLY A 200 -11.55 17.33 -7.47
N GLY A 201 -11.42 16.39 -6.53
CA GLY A 201 -12.45 16.03 -5.57
C GLY A 201 -12.75 17.16 -4.58
N LEU A 202 -13.91 17.11 -3.92
CA LEU A 202 -14.36 18.17 -2.99
C LEU A 202 -13.34 18.43 -1.88
N ALA A 203 -12.74 17.38 -1.34
CA ALA A 203 -11.73 17.51 -0.30
C ALA A 203 -10.44 18.18 -0.82
N ALA A 204 -10.00 17.84 -2.04
CA ALA A 204 -8.84 18.47 -2.66
C ALA A 204 -9.07 19.97 -2.88
N ILE A 205 -10.26 20.35 -3.39
CA ILE A 205 -10.66 21.75 -3.59
C ILE A 205 -10.68 22.50 -2.25
N ALA A 206 -11.13 21.85 -1.18
CA ALA A 206 -11.15 22.41 0.16
C ALA A 206 -9.76 22.44 0.84
N GLY A 207 -8.73 21.91 0.19
CA GLY A 207 -7.37 21.93 0.70
C GLY A 207 -7.01 20.79 1.64
N ILE A 208 -7.76 19.69 1.67
CA ILE A 208 -7.36 18.47 2.36
C ILE A 208 -6.26 17.78 1.55
N GLU A 209 -5.25 17.31 2.24
CA GLU A 209 -4.09 16.66 1.67
C GLU A 209 -3.89 15.25 2.27
N ARG A 210 -3.14 14.41 1.56
CA ARG A 210 -2.71 13.10 2.06
C ARG A 210 -1.87 13.29 3.34
N GLY A 211 -2.16 12.50 4.38
CA GLY A 211 -1.51 12.61 5.69
C GLY A 211 -2.24 13.51 6.70
N ASP A 212 -3.26 14.25 6.27
CA ASP A 212 -4.11 14.99 7.20
C ASP A 212 -4.90 14.03 8.10
N ILE A 213 -5.19 14.46 9.34
CA ILE A 213 -5.97 13.65 10.29
C ILE A 213 -7.29 14.38 10.58
N ILE A 214 -8.41 13.74 10.24
CA ILE A 214 -9.74 14.27 10.55
C ILE A 214 -10.14 13.78 11.95
N THR A 215 -10.40 14.73 12.85
CA THR A 215 -10.73 14.45 14.24
C THR A 215 -12.19 14.71 14.58
N LYS A 216 -12.87 15.62 13.84
CA LYS A 216 -14.29 15.92 14.04
C LYS A 216 -14.98 16.27 12.73
N ILE A 217 -16.29 16.01 12.67
CA ILE A 217 -17.21 16.51 11.65
C ILE A 217 -18.38 17.21 12.37
N ASN A 218 -18.67 18.47 12.02
CA ASN A 218 -19.73 19.27 12.64
C ASN A 218 -19.74 19.17 14.18
N ASN A 219 -18.56 19.32 14.80
CA ASN A 219 -18.28 19.18 16.22
C ASN A 219 -18.44 17.75 16.79
N ALA A 220 -18.90 16.78 16.03
CA ALA A 220 -18.93 15.38 16.44
C ALA A 220 -17.55 14.74 16.31
N ALA A 221 -17.05 14.15 17.38
CA ALA A 221 -15.76 13.46 17.36
C ALA A 221 -15.77 12.25 16.45
N ILE A 222 -14.71 12.08 15.65
CA ILE A 222 -14.44 10.94 14.79
C ILE A 222 -13.41 10.06 15.49
N LYS A 223 -13.74 8.81 15.73
CA LYS A 223 -12.82 7.82 16.31
C LYS A 223 -12.42 6.75 15.33
N SER A 224 -13.20 6.58 14.26
CA SER A 224 -13.02 5.54 13.26
C SER A 224 -13.57 5.95 11.90
N VAL A 225 -13.16 5.22 10.87
CA VAL A 225 -13.73 5.34 9.52
C VAL A 225 -15.24 5.08 9.54
N ASN A 226 -15.73 4.16 10.40
CA ASN A 226 -17.17 3.92 10.55
C ASN A 226 -17.92 5.15 11.10
N ASP A 227 -17.31 5.94 12.00
CA ASP A 227 -17.92 7.18 12.47
C ASP A 227 -18.00 8.22 11.35
N LEU A 228 -16.90 8.36 10.58
CA LEU A 228 -16.85 9.22 9.40
C LEU A 228 -17.98 8.87 8.43
N GLU A 229 -18.11 7.60 8.06
CA GLU A 229 -19.14 7.11 7.15
C GLU A 229 -20.56 7.37 7.69
N ARG A 230 -20.81 7.03 8.94
CA ARG A 230 -22.12 7.20 9.56
C ARG A 230 -22.56 8.67 9.54
N ILE A 231 -21.66 9.60 9.87
CA ILE A 231 -21.97 11.03 9.89
C ILE A 231 -22.15 11.57 8.48
N LEU A 232 -21.30 11.21 7.53
CA LEU A 232 -21.42 11.65 6.14
C LEU A 232 -22.67 11.08 5.46
N THR A 233 -23.02 9.83 5.73
CA THR A 233 -24.24 9.20 5.20
C THR A 233 -25.51 9.84 5.78
N ALA A 234 -25.49 10.23 7.05
CA ALA A 234 -26.59 10.92 7.69
C ALA A 234 -26.78 12.38 7.19
N ALA A 235 -25.74 12.96 6.64
CA ALA A 235 -25.77 14.32 6.09
C ALA A 235 -26.56 14.33 4.77
N LYS A 236 -27.78 14.87 4.84
CA LYS A 236 -28.63 15.04 3.64
C LYS A 236 -28.14 16.23 2.85
N ALA A 237 -27.68 16.00 1.63
CA ALA A 237 -27.25 17.05 0.73
C ALA A 237 -28.47 17.81 0.13
N PRO A 238 -28.34 19.12 -0.22
CA PRO A 238 -27.10 19.89 -0.10
C PRO A 238 -26.85 20.32 1.36
N VAL A 239 -25.60 20.20 1.81
CA VAL A 239 -25.23 20.56 3.19
C VAL A 239 -23.76 20.99 3.26
N GLN A 240 -23.49 21.98 4.10
CA GLN A 240 -22.13 22.35 4.44
C GLN A 240 -21.66 21.51 5.62
N ILE A 241 -20.49 20.92 5.51
CA ILE A 241 -19.84 20.18 6.60
C ILE A 241 -18.58 20.90 7.05
N LYS A 242 -18.34 20.91 8.36
CA LYS A 242 -17.11 21.43 8.98
C LYS A 242 -16.26 20.25 9.43
N LEU A 243 -15.02 20.20 8.99
CA LEU A 243 -14.04 19.18 9.36
C LEU A 243 -12.96 19.82 10.22
N ASP A 244 -12.76 19.32 11.44
CA ASP A 244 -11.59 19.66 12.23
C ASP A 244 -10.47 18.69 11.83
N VAL A 245 -9.41 19.25 11.29
CA VAL A 245 -8.32 18.51 10.65
C VAL A 245 -6.99 18.93 11.28
N ILE A 246 -6.12 17.98 11.53
CA ILE A 246 -4.72 18.25 11.89
C ILE A 246 -3.90 18.16 10.61
N LYS A 247 -3.35 19.32 10.21
CA LYS A 247 -2.45 19.49 9.07
C LYS A 247 -1.06 19.81 9.58
N LYS A 248 -0.07 18.96 9.29
CA LYS A 248 1.34 19.21 9.70
C LYS A 248 1.45 19.57 11.19
N GLY A 249 0.71 18.83 12.04
CA GLY A 249 0.68 19.04 13.48
C GLY A 249 -0.13 20.25 13.96
N LYS A 250 -0.79 21.01 13.08
CA LYS A 250 -1.62 22.17 13.43
C LYS A 250 -3.10 21.86 13.22
N ALA A 251 -3.92 22.17 14.22
CA ALA A 251 -5.38 22.08 14.09
C ALA A 251 -5.92 23.17 13.16
N THR A 252 -6.77 22.80 12.22
CA THR A 252 -7.39 23.69 11.24
C THR A 252 -8.82 23.21 11.00
N THR A 253 -9.76 24.14 10.83
CA THR A 253 -11.13 23.80 10.43
C THR A 253 -11.28 24.05 8.94
N ILE A 254 -11.75 23.03 8.22
CA ILE A 254 -12.01 23.06 6.78
C ILE A 254 -13.52 22.91 6.56
N VAL A 255 -14.06 23.71 5.64
CA VAL A 255 -15.49 23.67 5.30
C VAL A 255 -15.65 23.14 3.90
N ILE A 256 -16.55 22.17 3.72
CA ILE A 256 -16.85 21.55 2.43
C ILE A 256 -18.35 21.63 2.17
N ASP A 257 -18.72 22.09 0.99
CA ASP A 257 -20.10 22.07 0.51
C ASP A 257 -20.36 20.75 -0.22
N LEU A 258 -21.25 19.92 0.32
CA LEU A 258 -21.71 18.69 -0.32
C LEU A 258 -22.87 19.03 -1.27
N PRO A 259 -22.71 18.87 -2.57
CA PRO A 259 -23.78 19.09 -3.53
C PRO A 259 -24.90 18.05 -3.40
N SER A 260 -26.06 18.36 -3.92
CA SER A 260 -27.24 17.47 -3.97
C SER A 260 -27.00 16.25 -4.90
#